data_b8ef93103ba73415fd1f58bde96ddb54
#
_entry.id   b8ef93103ba73415fd1f58bde96ddb54
#
_cell.length_a   1.000
_cell.length_b   1.000
_cell.length_c   1.000
_cell.angle_alpha   90.00
_cell.angle_beta   90.00
_cell.angle_gamma   90.00
#
_symmetry.space_group_name_H-M   'P 1'
#
loop_
_entity.id
_entity.type
_entity.pdbx_description
1 polymer ?
#
loop_
_entity_poly.entity_id
_entity_poly.type
_entity_poly.pdbx_seq_one_letter_code
_entity_poly.pdbx_strand_id
1 'polypeptide(L)'
;MIISPQSLDTNLSQLLAEVKSGSMQLPEFQRDWTWDDSRIRGIIASLSQGYPMGAIMRLQYGNPDIQFKYRTITGVKGVSVKPEHLILDGQQRLTSIYQATSSKEPVSTKTEKGKAIKRYYYLSMETVSYTHLRAHETLANL
;
A
#
# COMPACT_ATOMS: atom_id res chain seq x y z
N MET A 1 29.88 -11.04 -6.67
CA MET A 1 29.30 -11.08 -5.31
C MET A 1 27.92 -11.73 -5.40
N ILE A 2 27.72 -12.84 -4.74
CA ILE A 2 26.42 -13.49 -4.68
C ILE A 2 25.61 -12.76 -3.61
N ILE A 3 24.54 -12.09 -4.01
CA ILE A 3 23.61 -11.47 -3.08
C ILE A 3 22.58 -12.53 -2.70
N SER A 4 22.65 -13.04 -1.49
CA SER A 4 21.62 -13.93 -0.96
C SER A 4 20.41 -13.12 -0.51
N PRO A 5 19.20 -13.52 -0.90
CA PRO A 5 18.01 -12.92 -0.32
C PRO A 5 17.99 -13.10 1.19
N GLN A 6 17.64 -12.05 1.91
CA GLN A 6 17.47 -12.09 3.35
C GLN A 6 16.00 -11.93 3.69
N SER A 7 15.53 -12.75 4.63
CA SER A 7 14.19 -12.61 5.19
C SER A 7 14.28 -11.88 6.52
N LEU A 8 13.58 -10.76 6.63
CA LEU A 8 13.55 -9.94 7.82
C LEU A 8 12.09 -9.73 8.24
N ASP A 9 11.83 -9.92 9.51
CA ASP A 9 10.54 -9.56 10.09
C ASP A 9 10.48 -8.04 10.28
N THR A 10 9.47 -7.42 9.70
CA THR A 10 9.26 -5.97 9.78
C THR A 10 7.81 -5.70 10.14
N ASN A 11 7.56 -4.74 11.02
CA ASN A 11 6.20 -4.38 11.34
C ASN A 11 5.60 -3.44 10.30
N LEU A 12 4.27 -3.47 10.19
CA LEU A 12 3.54 -2.69 9.20
C LEU A 12 3.73 -1.18 9.39
N SER A 13 3.77 -0.69 10.62
CA SER A 13 3.96 0.73 10.91
C SER A 13 5.27 1.27 10.34
N GLN A 14 6.33 0.49 10.42
CA GLN A 14 7.63 0.84 9.86
C GLN A 14 7.56 0.88 8.32
N LEU A 15 6.94 -0.11 7.70
CA LEU A 15 6.76 -0.13 6.24
C LEU A 15 5.97 1.10 5.76
N LEU A 16 4.90 1.44 6.45
CA LEU A 16 4.08 2.62 6.09
C LEU A 16 4.85 3.92 6.28
N ALA A 17 5.69 4.03 7.30
CA ALA A 17 6.57 5.18 7.50
C ALA A 17 7.60 5.31 6.37
N GLU A 18 8.19 4.21 5.93
CA GLU A 18 9.14 4.20 4.81
C GLU A 18 8.46 4.61 3.50
N VAL A 19 7.23 4.18 3.26
CA VAL A 19 6.42 4.61 2.11
C VAL A 19 6.15 6.11 2.16
N LYS A 20 5.71 6.60 3.30
CA LYS A 20 5.36 8.02 3.49
C LYS A 20 6.55 8.94 3.31
N SER A 21 7.72 8.55 3.80
CA SER A 21 8.94 9.35 3.70
C SER A 21 9.59 9.32 2.32
N GLY A 22 9.21 8.35 1.47
CA GLY A 22 9.85 8.11 0.18
C GLY A 22 11.10 7.25 0.26
N SER A 23 11.45 6.73 1.43
CA SER A 23 12.54 5.76 1.59
C SER A 23 12.26 4.48 0.82
N MET A 24 10.98 4.09 0.71
CA MET A 24 10.52 2.98 -0.09
C MET A 24 9.66 3.48 -1.24
N GLN A 25 10.07 3.17 -2.46
CA GLN A 25 9.39 3.58 -3.68
C GLN A 25 9.23 2.40 -4.64
N LEU A 26 8.68 2.66 -5.82
CA LEU A 26 8.50 1.68 -6.87
C LEU A 26 9.51 1.92 -7.99
N PRO A 27 10.04 0.86 -8.61
CA PRO A 27 10.66 1.04 -9.91
C PRO A 27 9.60 1.47 -10.94
N GLU A 28 9.99 2.34 -11.87
CA GLU A 28 9.04 2.93 -12.83
C GLU A 28 8.36 1.88 -13.73
N PHE A 29 9.02 0.75 -13.95
CA PHE A 29 8.47 -0.32 -14.79
C PHE A 29 7.35 -1.14 -14.11
N GLN A 30 7.14 -0.97 -12.80
CA GLN A 30 6.03 -1.64 -12.11
C GLN A 30 4.71 -1.11 -12.62
N ARG A 31 3.72 -2.02 -12.75
CA ARG A 31 2.37 -1.65 -13.15
C ARG A 31 1.74 -0.69 -12.13
N ASP A 32 0.80 0.09 -12.59
CA ASP A 32 0.05 0.99 -11.72
C ASP A 32 -0.80 0.22 -10.71
N TRP A 33 -1.15 0.90 -9.63
CA TRP A 33 -2.06 0.34 -8.65
C TRP A 33 -3.48 0.22 -9.25
N THR A 34 -4.05 -0.99 -9.18
CA THR A 34 -5.30 -1.32 -9.87
C THR A 34 -6.34 -1.98 -8.98
N TRP A 35 -6.08 -2.10 -7.68
CA TRP A 35 -7.00 -2.78 -6.79
C TRP A 35 -8.34 -2.07 -6.68
N ASP A 36 -9.41 -2.88 -6.64
CA ASP A 36 -10.78 -2.43 -6.45
C ASP A 36 -11.15 -2.35 -4.97
N ASP A 37 -12.33 -1.79 -4.70
CA ASP A 37 -12.88 -1.61 -3.36
C ASP A 37 -12.95 -2.92 -2.57
N SER A 38 -13.34 -4.01 -3.21
CA SER A 38 -13.49 -5.31 -2.56
C SER A 38 -12.15 -5.85 -2.05
N ARG A 39 -11.09 -5.73 -2.84
CA ARG A 39 -9.75 -6.15 -2.44
C ARG A 39 -9.18 -5.29 -1.33
N ILE A 40 -9.40 -3.98 -1.38
CA ILE A 40 -8.98 -3.06 -0.32
C ILE A 40 -9.66 -3.43 1.00
N ARG A 41 -10.98 -3.61 0.98
CA ARG A 41 -11.73 -4.06 2.17
C ARG A 41 -11.23 -5.38 2.71
N GLY A 42 -10.95 -6.32 1.81
CA GLY A 42 -10.45 -7.64 2.18
C GLY A 42 -9.11 -7.60 2.91
N ILE A 43 -8.14 -6.83 2.42
CA ILE A 43 -6.83 -6.73 3.06
C ILE A 43 -6.91 -6.03 4.42
N ILE A 44 -7.70 -4.97 4.53
CA ILE A 44 -7.88 -4.25 5.80
C ILE A 44 -8.60 -5.13 6.83
N ALA A 45 -9.62 -5.85 6.42
CA ALA A 45 -10.30 -6.81 7.29
C ALA A 45 -9.36 -7.91 7.79
N SER A 46 -8.53 -8.47 6.92
CA SER A 46 -7.53 -9.48 7.30
C SER A 46 -6.54 -8.94 8.33
N LEU A 47 -6.04 -7.73 8.12
CA LEU A 47 -5.12 -7.09 9.06
C LEU A 47 -5.77 -6.84 10.42
N SER A 48 -7.06 -6.47 10.45
CA SER A 48 -7.78 -6.23 11.70
C SER A 48 -7.98 -7.51 12.52
N GLN A 49 -7.91 -8.67 11.89
CA GLN A 49 -7.93 -9.99 12.55
C GLN A 49 -6.55 -10.48 12.99
N GLY A 50 -5.51 -9.73 12.71
CA GLY A 50 -4.15 -10.14 12.99
C GLY A 50 -3.55 -11.10 11.98
N TYR A 51 -4.17 -11.28 10.82
CA TYR A 51 -3.57 -12.06 9.75
C TYR A 51 -2.41 -11.28 9.12
N PRO A 52 -1.32 -11.96 8.77
CA PRO A 52 -0.20 -11.30 8.10
C PRO A 52 -0.62 -10.84 6.69
N MET A 53 -0.06 -9.72 6.26
CA MET A 53 -0.32 -9.20 4.92
C MET A 53 0.40 -9.96 3.81
N GLY A 54 1.27 -10.90 4.16
CA GLY A 54 2.14 -11.61 3.25
C GLY A 54 3.54 -10.99 3.15
N ALA A 55 4.36 -11.53 2.26
CA ALA A 55 5.72 -11.06 2.04
C ALA A 55 5.75 -9.83 1.12
N ILE A 56 6.67 -8.93 1.40
CA ILE A 56 7.05 -7.83 0.51
C ILE A 56 8.48 -8.12 0.05
N MET A 57 8.67 -8.16 -1.26
CA MET A 57 10.00 -8.28 -1.84
C MET A 57 10.51 -6.89 -2.20
N ARG A 58 11.67 -6.54 -1.68
CA ARG A 58 12.30 -5.25 -1.95
C ARG A 58 13.76 -5.40 -2.35
N LEU A 59 14.21 -4.48 -3.17
CA LEU A 59 15.59 -4.38 -3.62
C LEU A 59 16.22 -3.16 -2.95
N GLN A 60 17.41 -3.33 -2.39
CA GLN A 60 18.18 -2.20 -1.89
C GLN A 60 18.65 -1.35 -3.08
N TYR A 61 18.31 -0.06 -3.03
CA TYR A 61 18.67 0.90 -4.07
C TYR A 61 19.90 1.72 -3.64
N GLY A 62 20.65 2.20 -4.63
CA GLY A 62 21.84 3.01 -4.37
C GLY A 62 23.16 2.35 -4.77
N ASN A 63 23.10 1.11 -5.24
CA ASN A 63 24.24 0.47 -5.88
C ASN A 63 24.49 1.16 -7.24
N PRO A 64 25.73 1.57 -7.56
CA PRO A 64 26.04 2.20 -8.86
C PRO A 64 25.69 1.33 -10.07
N ASP A 65 25.65 0.01 -9.89
CA ASP A 65 25.32 -0.94 -10.96
C ASP A 65 23.80 -1.09 -11.19
N ILE A 66 22.99 -0.54 -10.31
CA ILE A 66 21.52 -0.65 -10.39
C ILE A 66 20.93 0.75 -10.43
N GLN A 67 20.59 1.23 -11.63
CA GLN A 67 20.04 2.57 -11.84
C GLN A 67 18.65 2.46 -12.48
N PHE A 68 17.67 2.03 -11.70
CA PHE A 68 16.27 2.08 -12.14
C PHE A 68 15.70 3.48 -11.91
N LYS A 69 14.88 3.95 -12.82
CA LYS A 69 13.99 5.06 -12.54
C LYS A 69 12.97 4.63 -11.49
N TYR A 70 12.61 5.55 -10.62
CA TYR A 70 11.73 5.27 -9.50
C TYR A 70 10.61 6.30 -9.40
N ARG A 71 9.55 5.91 -8.73
CA ARG A 71 8.40 6.78 -8.41
C ARG A 71 7.84 6.41 -7.04
N THR A 72 7.20 7.37 -6.40
CA THR A 72 6.53 7.12 -5.12
C THR A 72 5.34 6.21 -5.29
N ILE A 73 4.94 5.55 -4.21
CA ILE A 73 3.71 4.77 -4.16
C ILE A 73 2.51 5.71 -4.35
N THR A 74 1.49 5.23 -5.05
CA THR A 74 0.25 5.98 -5.28
C THR A 74 -0.35 6.45 -3.96
N GLY A 75 -0.64 7.74 -3.86
CA GLY A 75 -1.16 8.36 -2.64
C GLY A 75 -0.12 9.13 -1.83
N VAL A 76 1.16 8.90 -2.05
CA VAL A 76 2.23 9.69 -1.44
C VAL A 76 2.35 11.02 -2.19
N LYS A 77 2.35 12.13 -1.45
CA LYS A 77 2.42 13.47 -2.02
C LYS A 77 3.56 14.28 -1.42
N GLY A 78 4.09 15.19 -2.24
CA GLY A 78 5.08 16.16 -1.79
C GLY A 78 6.45 15.59 -1.45
N VAL A 79 6.75 14.39 -1.91
CA VAL A 79 8.03 13.71 -1.65
C VAL A 79 8.85 13.67 -2.93
N SER A 80 10.07 14.17 -2.85
CA SER A 80 11.04 14.15 -3.96
C SER A 80 12.42 13.79 -3.40
N VAL A 81 12.59 12.54 -3.02
CA VAL A 81 13.82 12.00 -2.43
C VAL A 81 14.25 10.75 -3.16
N LYS A 82 15.54 10.44 -3.06
CA LYS A 82 16.08 9.17 -3.56
C LYS A 82 15.70 8.05 -2.61
N PRO A 83 15.11 6.94 -3.11
CA PRO A 83 14.74 5.84 -2.25
C PRO A 83 15.94 5.04 -1.74
N GLU A 84 15.77 4.38 -0.61
CA GLU A 84 16.71 3.37 -0.12
C GLU A 84 16.35 1.97 -0.62
N HIS A 85 15.06 1.74 -0.85
CA HIS A 85 14.54 0.45 -1.34
C HIS A 85 13.48 0.65 -2.42
N LEU A 86 13.44 -0.31 -3.34
CA LEU A 86 12.40 -0.40 -4.37
C LEU A 86 11.60 -1.69 -4.16
N ILE A 87 10.28 -1.60 -4.25
CA ILE A 87 9.39 -2.75 -4.09
C ILE A 87 9.35 -3.54 -5.40
N LEU A 88 9.72 -4.80 -5.35
CA LEU A 88 9.64 -5.72 -6.49
C LEU A 88 8.36 -6.54 -6.48
N ASP A 89 7.83 -6.87 -5.32
CA ASP A 89 6.58 -7.61 -5.16
C ASP A 89 5.82 -7.14 -3.92
N GLY A 90 4.49 -7.17 -3.99
CA GLY A 90 3.60 -6.77 -2.91
C GLY A 90 3.13 -5.31 -2.97
N GLN A 91 3.40 -4.58 -4.07
CA GLN A 91 3.05 -3.17 -4.15
C GLN A 91 1.54 -2.92 -4.13
N GLN A 92 0.72 -3.79 -4.72
CA GLN A 92 -0.74 -3.61 -4.71
C GLN A 92 -1.30 -3.64 -3.28
N ARG A 93 -0.83 -4.59 -2.48
CA ARG A 93 -1.22 -4.72 -1.07
C ARG A 93 -0.78 -3.52 -0.25
N LEU A 94 0.50 -3.19 -0.33
CA LEU A 94 1.08 -2.11 0.47
C LEU A 94 0.48 -0.76 0.10
N THR A 95 0.27 -0.48 -1.18
CA THR A 95 -0.37 0.74 -1.66
C THR A 95 -1.79 0.86 -1.13
N SER A 96 -2.55 -0.23 -1.17
CA SER A 96 -3.93 -0.25 -0.66
C SER A 96 -4.00 0.03 0.83
N ILE A 97 -3.13 -0.60 1.61
CA ILE A 97 -3.05 -0.38 3.06
C ILE A 97 -2.64 1.07 3.35
N TYR A 98 -1.63 1.58 2.65
CA TYR A 98 -1.17 2.96 2.84
C TYR A 98 -2.29 3.96 2.57
N GLN A 99 -2.98 3.85 1.45
CA GLN A 99 -4.06 4.78 1.10
C GLN A 99 -5.24 4.68 2.05
N ALA A 100 -5.61 3.47 2.47
CA ALA A 100 -6.76 3.27 3.35
C ALA A 100 -6.49 3.72 4.79
N THR A 101 -5.25 3.68 5.27
CA THR A 101 -4.93 3.89 6.69
C THR A 101 -4.12 5.16 6.96
N SER A 102 -3.30 5.60 6.03
CA SER A 102 -2.32 6.68 6.26
C SER A 102 -2.63 7.95 5.49
N SER A 103 -3.47 7.89 4.47
CA SER A 103 -3.87 9.06 3.70
C SER A 103 -5.03 9.78 4.38
N LYS A 104 -5.00 11.10 4.36
CA LYS A 104 -6.11 11.94 4.84
C LYS A 104 -7.20 12.10 3.77
N GLU A 105 -6.91 11.73 2.55
CA GLU A 105 -7.84 11.84 1.43
C GLU A 105 -8.58 10.51 1.21
N PRO A 106 -9.79 10.57 0.61
CA PRO A 106 -10.47 9.35 0.24
C PRO A 106 -9.69 8.59 -0.82
N VAL A 107 -9.76 7.28 -0.74
CA VAL A 107 -9.12 6.40 -1.73
C VAL A 107 -9.90 6.45 -3.03
N SER A 108 -9.22 6.84 -4.11
CA SER A 108 -9.76 6.78 -5.46
C SER A 108 -9.57 5.37 -6.00
N THR A 109 -10.65 4.63 -6.12
CA THR A 109 -10.64 3.24 -6.56
C THR A 109 -11.85 2.96 -7.47
N LYS A 110 -12.20 1.72 -7.64
CA LYS A 110 -13.32 1.30 -8.47
C LYS A 110 -14.09 0.17 -7.81
N THR A 111 -15.34 0.00 -8.21
CA THR A 111 -16.13 -1.19 -7.86
C THR A 111 -15.65 -2.40 -8.66
N GLU A 112 -16.10 -3.59 -8.29
CA GLU A 112 -15.83 -4.82 -9.05
C GLU A 112 -16.30 -4.71 -10.50
N LYS A 113 -17.33 -3.91 -10.76
CA LYS A 113 -17.86 -3.65 -12.11
C LYS A 113 -17.09 -2.56 -12.87
N GLY A 114 -16.07 -1.98 -12.27
CA GLY A 114 -15.23 -0.98 -12.91
C GLY A 114 -15.69 0.48 -12.76
N LYS A 115 -16.76 0.75 -11.98
CA LYS A 115 -17.22 2.11 -11.73
C LYS A 115 -16.25 2.84 -10.78
N ALA A 116 -15.75 4.01 -11.18
CA ALA A 116 -14.87 4.83 -10.36
C ALA A 116 -15.60 5.37 -9.13
N ILE A 117 -14.98 5.24 -7.97
CA ILE A 117 -15.50 5.68 -6.69
C ILE A 117 -14.39 6.26 -5.83
N LYS A 118 -14.79 7.06 -4.82
CA LYS A 118 -13.90 7.55 -3.75
C LYS A 118 -14.46 7.14 -2.41
N ARG A 119 -13.64 6.53 -1.56
CA ARG A 119 -14.09 5.99 -0.27
C ARG A 119 -13.10 6.21 0.84
N TYR A 120 -13.63 6.40 2.04
CA TYR A 120 -12.92 6.21 3.30
C TYR A 120 -13.25 4.82 3.86
N TYR A 121 -12.29 4.21 4.52
CA TYR A 121 -12.46 2.89 5.13
C TYR A 121 -12.47 3.02 6.64
N TYR A 122 -13.47 2.44 7.26
CA TYR A 122 -13.66 2.49 8.71
C TYR A 122 -13.81 1.08 9.26
N LEU A 123 -13.21 0.85 10.42
CA LEU A 123 -13.36 -0.39 11.16
C LEU A 123 -14.46 -0.21 12.20
N SER A 124 -15.49 -1.07 12.18
CA SER A 124 -16.54 -1.04 13.19
C SER A 124 -16.04 -1.72 14.46
N MET A 125 -15.91 -0.95 15.53
CA MET A 125 -15.44 -1.49 16.81
C MET A 125 -16.46 -2.42 17.47
N GLU A 126 -17.74 -2.27 17.16
CA GLU A 126 -18.79 -3.16 17.67
C GLU A 126 -18.74 -4.56 17.07
N THR A 127 -18.19 -4.67 15.86
CA THR A 127 -18.16 -5.94 15.11
C THR A 127 -16.73 -6.43 14.85
N VAL A 128 -15.76 -6.00 15.65
CA VAL A 128 -14.35 -6.41 15.49
C VAL A 128 -14.18 -7.92 15.47
N SER A 129 -14.97 -8.65 16.29
CA SER A 129 -14.93 -10.11 16.33
C SER A 129 -15.40 -10.78 15.03
N TYR A 130 -16.15 -10.07 14.21
CA TYR A 130 -16.67 -10.55 12.92
C TYR A 130 -15.90 -9.98 11.73
N THR A 131 -14.98 -9.08 11.98
CA THR A 131 -14.08 -8.52 10.95
C THR A 131 -14.78 -7.89 9.74
N HIS A 132 -15.82 -7.15 10.00
CA HIS A 132 -16.49 -6.38 8.96
C HIS A 132 -15.88 -4.99 8.83
N LEU A 133 -15.26 -4.72 7.69
CA LEU A 133 -14.84 -3.39 7.32
C LEU A 133 -15.99 -2.71 6.55
N ARG A 134 -16.40 -1.55 7.04
CA ARG A 134 -17.37 -0.71 6.33
C ARG A 134 -16.63 0.32 5.49
N ALA A 135 -17.08 0.50 4.26
CA ALA A 135 -16.63 1.56 3.39
C ALA A 135 -17.75 2.61 3.27
N HIS A 136 -17.39 3.88 3.42
CA HIS A 136 -18.31 4.99 3.25
C HIS A 136 -17.90 5.83 2.06
N GLU A 137 -18.86 6.20 1.23
CA GLU A 137 -18.63 7.15 0.17
C GLU A 137 -18.40 8.54 0.75
N THR A 138 -17.62 9.35 0.06
CA THR A 138 -17.45 10.76 0.44
C THR A 138 -18.74 11.54 0.20
N LEU A 139 -18.89 12.68 0.89
CA LEU A 139 -20.04 13.57 0.68
C LEU A 139 -20.19 14.00 -0.79
N ALA A 140 -19.10 14.10 -1.53
CA ALA A 140 -19.13 14.45 -2.93
C ALA A 140 -19.76 13.36 -3.83
N ASN A 141 -19.91 12.14 -3.31
CA ASN A 141 -20.45 10.97 -4.05
C ASN A 141 -21.82 10.52 -3.51
N LEU A 142 -22.38 11.26 -2.59
CA LEU A 142 -23.69 10.96 -2.02
C LEU A 142 -24.85 11.45 -2.92
#